data_ae87273c375c21d30244115f6c2a6001
#
_entry.id   ae87273c375c21d30244115f6c2a6001
#
_cell.length_a   1.000
_cell.length_b   1.000
_cell.length_c   1.000
_cell.angle_alpha   90.00
_cell.angle_beta   90.00
_cell.angle_gamma   90.00
#
_symmetry.space_group_name_H-M   'P 1'
#
loop_
_entity.id
_entity.type
_entity.pdbx_description
1 polymer ?
#
loop_
_entity_poly.entity_id
_entity_poly.type
_entity_poly.pdbx_seq_one_letter_code
_entity_poly.pdbx_strand_id
1 'polypeptide(L)'
;EQNIYNGLFAQGFWQGRTLEGALEDPIPDTGIVCYYLPLAAKSTKKWGRKIEDFWCCHGTSVQANAQYSRWIWYQDHNGIAVEQYLPSRMEDSNLGGDYLRIMEVARTLDQRPEYWKKSLHITADQAEFELRFRLPWWLRENAVITIDGMDVDYEVRNGEGVIRRVWTDSIVEILLPCKLTAWPLADSPDCVAFLNGPVLLAGVDTDEVRLHGDKDNP
;
A
#
# COMPACT_ATOMS: atom_id res chain seq x y z
N GLU A 1 -0.24 4.21 -4.49
CA GLU A 1 -1.30 3.48 -5.22
C GLU A 1 -2.60 3.45 -4.44
N GLN A 2 -2.59 2.96 -3.20
CA GLN A 2 -3.81 2.86 -2.39
C GLN A 2 -4.56 4.19 -2.27
N ASN A 3 -3.85 5.29 -2.06
CA ASN A 3 -4.45 6.61 -1.96
C ASN A 3 -5.06 7.08 -3.29
N ILE A 4 -4.42 6.76 -4.42
CA ILE A 4 -4.96 7.07 -5.75
C ILE A 4 -6.25 6.30 -5.99
N TYR A 5 -6.27 5.01 -5.70
CA TYR A 5 -7.49 4.22 -5.86
C TYR A 5 -8.62 4.71 -4.98
N ASN A 6 -8.36 4.90 -3.69
CA ASN A 6 -9.36 5.41 -2.77
C ASN A 6 -9.82 6.84 -3.12
N GLY A 7 -8.94 7.61 -3.77
CA GLY A 7 -9.25 8.94 -4.24
C GLY A 7 -10.12 8.97 -5.49
N LEU A 8 -9.79 8.16 -6.48
CA LEU A 8 -10.38 8.21 -7.82
C LEU A 8 -11.58 7.27 -8.01
N PHE A 9 -11.56 6.08 -7.40
CA PHE A 9 -12.57 5.06 -7.63
C PHE A 9 -13.58 4.97 -6.49
N ALA A 10 -14.82 4.71 -6.82
CA ALA A 10 -15.81 4.30 -5.85
C ALA A 10 -15.48 2.88 -5.36
N GLN A 11 -15.35 2.74 -4.05
CA GLN A 11 -15.03 1.46 -3.41
C GLN A 11 -16.29 0.84 -2.81
N GLY A 12 -16.52 -0.42 -3.08
CA GLY A 12 -17.71 -1.13 -2.62
C GLY A 12 -17.85 -1.22 -1.10
N PHE A 13 -16.75 -1.08 -0.34
CA PHE A 13 -16.82 -1.14 1.12
C PHE A 13 -17.55 0.04 1.77
N TRP A 14 -17.77 1.11 1.04
CA TRP A 14 -18.61 2.24 1.48
C TRP A 14 -20.10 1.94 1.36
N GLN A 15 -20.49 0.93 0.59
CA GLN A 15 -21.88 0.54 0.48
C GLN A 15 -22.45 0.15 1.86
N GLY A 16 -23.55 0.82 2.25
CA GLY A 16 -24.21 0.58 3.52
C GLY A 16 -23.60 1.26 4.75
N ARG A 17 -22.53 2.02 4.59
CA ARG A 17 -22.02 2.91 5.64
C ARG A 17 -22.49 4.33 5.38
N THR A 18 -23.64 4.68 5.86
CA THR A 18 -24.05 6.07 6.01
C THR A 18 -23.43 6.60 7.29
N LEU A 19 -22.60 7.63 7.18
CA LEU A 19 -22.47 8.58 8.29
C LEU A 19 -23.87 9.21 8.41
N GLU A 20 -24.50 9.07 9.57
CA GLU A 20 -25.81 9.67 9.79
C GLU A 20 -25.80 11.13 9.30
N GLY A 21 -26.58 11.40 8.26
CA GLY A 21 -26.73 12.72 7.67
C GLY A 21 -25.70 13.16 6.62
N ALA A 22 -24.67 12.36 6.30
CA ALA A 22 -23.60 12.81 5.40
C ALA A 22 -23.76 12.41 3.92
N LEU A 23 -24.58 11.43 3.60
CA LEU A 23 -24.81 10.96 2.25
C LEU A 23 -26.28 10.73 2.00
N GLU A 24 -26.92 11.70 1.36
CA GLU A 24 -28.31 11.56 0.88
C GLU A 24 -28.40 10.55 -0.27
N ASP A 25 -27.32 10.37 -1.02
CA ASP A 25 -27.24 9.40 -2.11
C ASP A 25 -26.32 8.23 -1.78
N PRO A 26 -26.71 7.00 -2.08
CA PRO A 26 -25.81 5.86 -1.94
C PRO A 26 -24.58 6.05 -2.83
N ILE A 27 -23.40 5.73 -2.29
CA ILE A 27 -22.20 5.69 -3.10
C ILE A 27 -22.43 4.72 -4.25
N PRO A 28 -22.18 5.15 -5.48
CA PRO A 28 -22.46 4.34 -6.65
C PRO A 28 -21.62 3.04 -6.64
N ASP A 29 -22.10 2.06 -7.36
CA ASP A 29 -21.39 0.79 -7.56
C ASP A 29 -19.94 1.01 -7.95
N THR A 30 -19.11 0.02 -7.64
CA THR A 30 -17.70 0.01 -8.02
C THR A 30 -17.48 0.24 -9.51
N GLY A 31 -16.35 0.87 -9.85
CA GLY A 31 -15.97 1.14 -11.23
C GLY A 31 -16.37 2.52 -11.75
N ILE A 32 -17.08 3.31 -10.95
CA ILE A 32 -17.33 4.73 -11.26
C ILE A 32 -16.15 5.56 -10.77
N VAL A 33 -15.73 6.53 -11.53
CA VAL A 33 -14.55 7.33 -11.28
C VAL A 33 -14.92 8.77 -10.94
N CYS A 34 -14.25 9.33 -9.94
CA CYS A 34 -14.22 10.74 -9.67
C CYS A 34 -13.00 11.35 -10.37
N TYR A 35 -13.21 12.01 -11.49
CA TYR A 35 -12.10 12.56 -12.27
C TYR A 35 -11.44 13.75 -11.60
N TYR A 36 -12.24 14.66 -11.06
CA TYR A 36 -11.74 15.84 -10.39
C TYR A 36 -11.73 15.61 -8.87
N LEU A 37 -10.55 15.72 -8.27
CA LEU A 37 -10.36 15.63 -6.82
C LEU A 37 -10.24 17.05 -6.27
N PRO A 38 -11.29 17.62 -5.70
CA PRO A 38 -11.24 18.97 -5.15
C PRO A 38 -10.37 18.99 -3.89
N LEU A 39 -9.54 20.02 -3.75
CA LEU A 39 -8.63 20.20 -2.62
C LEU A 39 -9.15 21.21 -1.58
N ALA A 40 -10.14 22.01 -1.93
CA ALA A 40 -10.67 23.02 -1.02
C ALA A 40 -11.53 22.38 0.08
N ALA A 41 -11.52 22.98 1.26
CA ALA A 41 -12.42 22.59 2.35
C ALA A 41 -13.90 22.62 1.90
N LYS A 42 -14.72 21.73 2.45
CA LYS A 42 -16.13 21.52 2.08
C LYS A 42 -16.38 21.08 0.64
N SER A 43 -15.34 20.78 -0.11
CA SER A 43 -15.51 20.23 -1.44
C SER A 43 -15.95 18.77 -1.38
N THR A 44 -16.79 18.39 -2.32
CA THR A 44 -17.27 17.00 -2.45
C THR A 44 -16.87 16.41 -3.79
N LYS A 45 -16.67 15.10 -3.81
CA LYS A 45 -16.40 14.38 -5.04
C LYS A 45 -17.64 14.34 -5.91
N LYS A 46 -17.47 14.59 -7.21
CA LYS A 46 -18.50 14.37 -8.22
C LYS A 46 -18.16 13.11 -8.99
N TRP A 47 -19.00 12.11 -8.82
CA TRP A 47 -18.83 10.84 -9.51
C TRP A 47 -19.31 10.94 -10.94
N GLY A 48 -18.55 10.34 -11.85
CA GLY A 48 -18.94 10.20 -13.24
C GLY A 48 -20.03 9.14 -13.42
N ARG A 49 -20.60 9.10 -14.62
CA ARG A 49 -21.59 8.09 -15.03
C ARG A 49 -20.86 6.86 -15.60
N LYS A 50 -21.47 5.70 -15.51
CA LYS A 50 -20.86 4.41 -15.90
C LYS A 50 -20.38 4.34 -17.35
N ILE A 51 -20.99 5.09 -18.26
CA ILE A 51 -20.76 4.94 -19.71
C ILE A 51 -20.30 6.24 -20.36
N GLU A 52 -20.75 7.40 -19.88
CA GLU A 52 -20.63 8.66 -20.61
C GLU A 52 -19.42 9.51 -20.20
N ASP A 53 -18.93 9.36 -19.00
CA ASP A 53 -17.90 10.22 -18.43
C ASP A 53 -16.54 9.52 -18.43
N PHE A 54 -16.00 9.27 -19.64
CA PHE A 54 -14.70 8.63 -19.80
C PHE A 54 -13.69 9.62 -20.39
N TRP A 55 -12.80 10.12 -19.57
CA TRP A 55 -11.74 11.06 -19.96
C TRP A 55 -10.39 10.35 -20.11
N CYS A 56 -9.37 11.07 -20.61
CA CYS A 56 -8.06 10.53 -20.93
C CYS A 56 -7.40 9.77 -19.76
N CYS A 57 -7.48 10.28 -18.54
CA CYS A 57 -6.86 9.65 -17.38
C CYS A 57 -7.53 8.34 -16.97
N HIS A 58 -8.79 8.12 -17.34
CA HIS A 58 -9.46 6.83 -17.15
C HIS A 58 -8.77 5.71 -17.94
N GLY A 59 -8.39 6.00 -19.19
CA GLY A 59 -7.64 5.07 -20.02
C GLY A 59 -6.29 4.69 -19.37
N THR A 60 -5.56 5.68 -18.86
CA THR A 60 -4.30 5.44 -18.13
C THR A 60 -4.53 4.62 -16.87
N SER A 61 -5.56 4.91 -16.09
CA SER A 61 -5.88 4.16 -14.87
C SER A 61 -6.24 2.70 -15.15
N VAL A 62 -6.96 2.43 -16.25
CA VAL A 62 -7.25 1.06 -16.69
C VAL A 62 -5.99 0.32 -17.10
N GLN A 63 -5.07 0.98 -17.81
CA GLN A 63 -3.79 0.39 -18.19
C GLN A 63 -2.92 0.02 -16.98
N ALA A 64 -2.97 0.79 -15.90
CA ALA A 64 -2.22 0.50 -14.69
C ALA A 64 -2.54 -0.90 -14.15
N ASN A 65 -3.80 -1.32 -14.19
CA ASN A 65 -4.20 -2.65 -13.75
C ASN A 65 -3.49 -3.78 -14.51
N ALA A 66 -3.23 -3.59 -15.80
CA ALA A 66 -2.52 -4.58 -16.62
C ALA A 66 -1.01 -4.64 -16.32
N GLN A 67 -0.47 -3.65 -15.59
CA GLN A 67 0.97 -3.57 -15.29
C GLN A 67 1.31 -4.01 -13.86
N TYR A 68 0.36 -4.09 -12.92
CA TYR A 68 0.68 -4.39 -11.52
C TYR A 68 1.46 -5.67 -11.33
N SER A 69 1.13 -6.75 -12.04
CA SER A 69 1.85 -8.02 -11.95
C SER A 69 3.33 -7.91 -12.32
N ARG A 70 3.69 -6.92 -13.16
CA ARG A 70 5.07 -6.69 -13.62
C ARG A 70 5.90 -5.90 -12.60
N TRP A 71 5.27 -5.28 -11.61
CA TRP A 71 5.94 -4.40 -10.65
C TRP A 71 6.02 -4.99 -9.25
N ILE A 72 5.49 -6.20 -9.05
CA ILE A 72 5.47 -6.83 -7.73
C ILE A 72 6.83 -7.45 -7.44
N TRP A 73 7.34 -8.23 -8.36
CA TRP A 73 8.54 -9.02 -8.20
C TRP A 73 9.59 -8.64 -9.22
N TYR A 74 10.83 -8.54 -8.76
CA TYR A 74 12.00 -8.36 -9.60
C TYR A 74 13.01 -9.44 -9.30
N GLN A 75 13.77 -9.83 -10.31
CA GLN A 75 14.79 -10.86 -10.20
C GLN A 75 16.06 -10.42 -10.89
N ASP A 76 17.21 -10.74 -10.30
CA ASP A 76 18.51 -10.66 -10.91
C ASP A 76 19.36 -11.90 -10.54
N HIS A 77 20.64 -11.88 -10.88
CA HIS A 77 21.56 -12.97 -10.62
C HIS A 77 21.87 -13.19 -9.11
N ASN A 78 21.56 -12.24 -8.25
CA ASN A 78 21.76 -12.34 -6.81
C ASN A 78 20.54 -12.90 -6.08
N GLY A 79 19.35 -12.65 -6.61
CA GLY A 79 18.13 -13.07 -5.92
C GLY A 79 16.87 -12.37 -6.41
N ILE A 80 15.93 -12.24 -5.49
CA ILE A 80 14.57 -11.79 -5.75
C ILE A 80 14.26 -10.59 -4.88
N ALA A 81 13.58 -9.59 -5.45
CA ALA A 81 13.05 -8.44 -4.74
C ALA A 81 11.52 -8.40 -4.80
N VAL A 82 10.88 -8.15 -3.66
CA VAL A 82 9.47 -7.78 -3.58
C VAL A 82 9.34 -6.27 -3.44
N GLU A 83 8.83 -5.63 -4.48
CA GLU A 83 8.71 -4.16 -4.56
C GLU A 83 7.30 -3.66 -4.27
N GLN A 84 6.29 -4.49 -4.50
CA GLN A 84 4.90 -4.19 -4.19
C GLN A 84 4.32 -5.29 -3.32
N TYR A 85 3.81 -4.92 -2.15
CA TYR A 85 3.22 -5.86 -1.20
C TYR A 85 1.75 -6.15 -1.56
N LEU A 86 1.55 -6.87 -2.65
CA LEU A 86 0.24 -7.29 -3.14
C LEU A 86 0.14 -8.82 -3.10
N PRO A 87 -1.06 -9.37 -2.82
CA PRO A 87 -1.29 -10.81 -2.88
C PRO A 87 -0.87 -11.35 -4.24
N SER A 88 0.16 -12.17 -4.27
CA SER A 88 0.76 -12.64 -5.51
C SER A 88 1.60 -13.88 -5.31
N ARG A 89 1.93 -14.55 -6.39
CA ARG A 89 2.83 -15.69 -6.43
C ARG A 89 3.89 -15.48 -7.50
N MET A 90 5.13 -15.79 -7.14
CA MET A 90 6.26 -15.88 -8.05
C MET A 90 6.80 -17.31 -8.04
N GLU A 91 7.14 -17.81 -9.20
CA GLU A 91 7.81 -19.10 -9.40
C GLU A 91 9.03 -18.88 -10.26
N ASP A 92 10.13 -19.49 -9.89
CA ASP A 92 11.37 -19.44 -10.64
C ASP A 92 12.10 -20.80 -10.58
N SER A 93 12.70 -21.16 -11.71
CA SER A 93 13.51 -22.37 -11.85
C SER A 93 15.01 -22.08 -12.04
N ASN A 94 15.43 -20.81 -11.99
CA ASN A 94 16.79 -20.39 -12.36
C ASN A 94 17.69 -20.06 -11.18
N LEU A 95 17.15 -19.84 -9.98
CA LEU A 95 17.90 -19.43 -8.81
C LEU A 95 18.44 -20.59 -7.96
N GLY A 96 18.81 -21.71 -8.58
CA GLY A 96 19.61 -22.74 -7.92
C GLY A 96 18.81 -23.84 -7.21
N GLY A 97 17.68 -24.19 -7.70
CA GLY A 97 16.90 -25.36 -7.28
C GLY A 97 15.88 -25.74 -8.32
N ASP A 98 15.45 -26.96 -8.33
CA ASP A 98 14.43 -27.43 -9.28
C ASP A 98 13.07 -26.76 -9.06
N TYR A 99 12.90 -26.07 -7.90
CA TYR A 99 11.66 -25.41 -7.58
C TYR A 99 11.86 -24.28 -6.55
N LEU A 100 11.48 -23.09 -6.93
CA LEU A 100 11.34 -21.93 -6.03
C LEU A 100 9.95 -21.31 -6.20
N ARG A 101 9.26 -21.15 -5.10
CA ARG A 101 7.97 -20.47 -5.05
C ARG A 101 7.93 -19.50 -3.87
N ILE A 102 7.55 -18.28 -4.15
CA ILE A 102 7.27 -17.29 -3.11
C ILE A 102 5.83 -16.80 -3.27
N MET A 103 5.09 -16.80 -2.18
CA MET A 103 3.70 -16.35 -2.16
C MET A 103 3.50 -15.31 -1.06
N GLU A 104 3.02 -14.14 -1.43
CA GLU A 104 2.53 -13.16 -0.46
C GLU A 104 1.08 -13.49 -0.10
N VAL A 105 0.82 -13.62 1.19
CA VAL A 105 -0.53 -13.87 1.72
C VAL A 105 -1.15 -12.55 2.13
N ALA A 106 -2.32 -12.24 1.56
CA ALA A 106 -3.10 -11.09 1.97
C ALA A 106 -3.64 -11.28 3.39
N ARG A 107 -3.49 -10.25 4.21
CA ARG A 107 -4.19 -10.16 5.50
C ARG A 107 -5.16 -9.00 5.48
N THR A 108 -6.30 -9.19 6.11
CA THR A 108 -7.25 -8.09 6.36
C THR A 108 -6.57 -7.09 7.28
N LEU A 109 -6.47 -5.85 6.82
CA LEU A 109 -5.89 -4.77 7.61
C LEU A 109 -6.98 -4.16 8.49
N ASP A 110 -6.63 -3.87 9.73
CA ASP A 110 -7.40 -2.95 10.56
C ASP A 110 -7.43 -1.56 9.93
N GLN A 111 -8.43 -0.76 10.30
CA GLN A 111 -8.57 0.60 9.75
C GLN A 111 -7.39 1.52 10.10
N ARG A 112 -6.69 1.23 11.21
CA ARG A 112 -5.50 1.96 11.67
C ARG A 112 -4.49 1.00 12.28
N PRO A 113 -3.83 0.17 11.48
CA PRO A 113 -2.88 -0.79 12.00
C PRO A 113 -1.65 -0.06 12.57
N GLU A 114 -1.16 -0.56 13.68
CA GLU A 114 0.17 -0.18 14.20
C GLU A 114 1.28 -0.62 13.26
N TYR A 115 1.07 -1.73 12.58
CA TYR A 115 2.01 -2.34 11.64
C TYR A 115 1.30 -2.81 10.39
N TRP A 116 1.88 -2.57 9.24
CA TRP A 116 1.55 -3.33 8.06
C TRP A 116 2.33 -4.64 8.11
N LYS A 117 1.63 -5.72 8.37
CA LYS A 117 2.20 -7.05 8.40
C LYS A 117 2.05 -7.72 7.05
N LYS A 118 3.16 -8.22 6.53
CA LYS A 118 3.25 -9.00 5.31
C LYS A 118 3.83 -10.38 5.62
N SER A 119 3.36 -11.40 4.93
CA SER A 119 3.88 -12.75 5.06
C SER A 119 4.25 -13.29 3.70
N LEU A 120 5.50 -13.71 3.55
CA LEU A 120 6.00 -14.39 2.37
C LEU A 120 6.19 -15.87 2.72
N HIS A 121 5.52 -16.75 2.01
CA HIS A 121 5.75 -18.19 2.12
C HIS A 121 6.71 -18.58 1.01
N ILE A 122 7.91 -19.01 1.39
CA ILE A 122 8.97 -19.46 0.50
C ILE A 122 8.94 -20.98 0.51
N THR A 123 8.92 -21.60 -0.66
CA THR A 123 9.15 -23.02 -0.86
C THR A 123 10.35 -23.15 -1.79
N ALA A 124 11.44 -23.71 -1.32
CA ALA A 124 12.68 -23.84 -2.07
C ALA A 124 13.41 -25.14 -1.70
N ASP A 125 14.17 -25.71 -2.63
CA ASP A 125 15.02 -26.85 -2.41
C ASP A 125 16.49 -26.41 -2.18
N GLN A 126 16.75 -25.95 -0.96
CA GLN A 126 18.08 -25.49 -0.50
C GLN A 126 18.73 -24.45 -1.46
N ALA A 127 17.93 -23.50 -1.95
CA ALA A 127 18.40 -22.45 -2.85
C ALA A 127 19.05 -21.29 -2.09
N GLU A 128 20.29 -20.93 -2.41
CA GLU A 128 20.95 -19.77 -1.83
C GLU A 128 20.70 -18.53 -2.68
N PHE A 129 20.00 -17.55 -2.11
CA PHE A 129 19.76 -16.25 -2.79
C PHE A 129 19.52 -15.12 -1.79
N GLU A 130 19.56 -13.89 -2.30
CA GLU A 130 19.12 -12.69 -1.57
C GLU A 130 17.61 -12.53 -1.72
N LEU A 131 16.89 -12.51 -0.61
CA LEU A 131 15.54 -11.95 -0.54
C LEU A 131 15.68 -10.47 -0.23
N ARG A 132 15.23 -9.64 -1.14
CA ARG A 132 15.15 -8.20 -0.98
C ARG A 132 13.70 -7.79 -0.81
N PHE A 133 13.44 -6.84 0.05
CA PHE A 133 12.10 -6.35 0.32
C PHE A 133 12.14 -4.84 0.49
N ARG A 134 11.19 -4.18 -0.14
CA ARG A 134 11.12 -2.73 -0.13
C ARG A 134 10.91 -2.17 1.27
N LEU A 135 11.71 -1.18 1.64
CA LEU A 135 11.50 -0.33 2.81
C LEU A 135 10.80 0.96 2.35
N PRO A 136 9.51 1.12 2.63
CA PRO A 136 8.78 2.27 2.12
C PRO A 136 9.26 3.60 2.71
N TRP A 137 9.19 4.67 1.94
CA TRP A 137 9.60 6.02 2.33
C TRP A 137 8.89 6.59 3.57
N TRP A 138 7.70 6.09 3.86
CA TRP A 138 6.91 6.51 5.02
C TRP A 138 7.31 5.84 6.34
N LEU A 139 8.19 4.84 6.31
CA LEU A 139 8.72 4.24 7.53
C LEU A 139 9.50 5.27 8.34
N ARG A 140 9.23 5.33 9.62
CA ARG A 140 9.92 6.17 10.59
C ARG A 140 10.74 5.37 11.59
N GLU A 141 10.54 4.08 11.62
CA GLU A 141 11.26 3.10 12.44
C GLU A 141 11.70 1.94 11.56
N ASN A 142 12.63 1.15 12.03
CA ASN A 142 13.09 -0.02 11.31
C ASN A 142 11.95 -1.05 11.17
N ALA A 143 11.89 -1.71 10.03
CA ALA A 143 11.04 -2.88 9.87
C ALA A 143 11.51 -3.98 10.83
N VAL A 144 10.56 -4.79 11.31
CA VAL A 144 10.88 -5.99 12.09
C VAL A 144 10.63 -7.20 11.20
N ILE A 145 11.65 -8.05 11.10
CA ILE A 145 11.59 -9.23 10.26
C ILE A 145 11.71 -10.48 11.12
N THR A 146 10.81 -11.43 10.89
CA THR A 146 10.95 -12.77 11.46
C THR A 146 11.00 -13.81 10.36
N ILE A 147 11.76 -14.87 10.57
CA ILE A 147 11.76 -16.06 9.72
C ILE A 147 11.43 -17.24 10.62
N ASP A 148 10.35 -17.93 10.27
CA ASP A 148 9.84 -19.07 11.06
C ASP A 148 9.60 -18.71 12.54
N GLY A 149 9.18 -17.46 12.79
CA GLY A 149 8.91 -16.91 14.12
C GLY A 149 10.12 -16.42 14.90
N MET A 150 11.32 -16.45 14.33
CA MET A 150 12.54 -15.94 14.96
C MET A 150 12.94 -14.60 14.33
N ASP A 151 13.32 -13.64 15.17
CA ASP A 151 13.81 -12.34 14.72
C ASP A 151 15.10 -12.50 13.90
N VAL A 152 15.18 -11.77 12.80
CA VAL A 152 16.34 -11.81 11.89
C VAL A 152 16.77 -10.40 11.54
N ASP A 153 18.08 -10.15 11.66
CA ASP A 153 18.69 -8.93 11.18
C ASP A 153 18.76 -8.90 9.65
N TYR A 154 18.70 -7.71 9.08
CA TYR A 154 18.82 -7.49 7.64
C TYR A 154 19.75 -6.31 7.34
N GLU A 155 20.38 -6.36 6.19
CA GLU A 155 21.14 -5.23 5.65
C GLU A 155 20.21 -4.25 4.94
N VAL A 156 20.51 -2.96 4.98
CA VAL A 156 19.77 -1.95 4.21
C VAL A 156 20.63 -1.52 3.02
N ARG A 157 20.13 -1.75 1.81
CA ARG A 157 20.76 -1.33 0.56
C ARG A 157 19.73 -0.65 -0.37
N ASN A 158 20.00 0.58 -0.78
CA ASN A 158 19.19 1.33 -1.77
C ASN A 158 17.69 1.40 -1.43
N GLY A 159 17.32 1.44 -0.15
CA GLY A 159 15.92 1.48 0.27
C GLY A 159 15.24 0.11 0.34
N GLU A 160 16.01 -0.96 0.20
CA GLU A 160 15.58 -2.34 0.40
C GLU A 160 16.21 -2.93 1.65
N GLY A 161 15.46 -3.77 2.37
CA GLY A 161 16.02 -4.71 3.33
C GLY A 161 16.47 -5.96 2.60
N VAL A 162 17.63 -6.50 2.97
CA VAL A 162 18.28 -7.61 2.27
C VAL A 162 18.65 -8.70 3.25
N ILE A 163 18.24 -9.93 2.95
CA ILE A 163 18.59 -11.13 3.70
C ILE A 163 19.15 -12.16 2.72
N ARG A 164 20.39 -12.58 2.91
CA ARG A 164 21.03 -13.66 2.14
C ARG A 164 21.15 -14.92 2.99
N ARG A 165 20.60 -15.99 2.51
CA ARG A 165 20.71 -17.32 3.15
C ARG A 165 20.38 -18.45 2.19
N VAL A 166 20.61 -19.67 2.63
CA VAL A 166 20.02 -20.85 1.99
C VAL A 166 18.56 -20.95 2.42
N TRP A 167 17.66 -20.94 1.47
CA TRP A 167 16.22 -21.00 1.68
C TRP A 167 15.70 -22.43 1.49
N THR A 168 14.80 -22.78 2.36
CA THR A 168 13.96 -23.98 2.31
C THR A 168 12.50 -23.56 2.42
N ASP A 169 11.64 -24.44 2.91
CA ASP A 169 10.26 -24.03 3.29
C ASP A 169 10.35 -23.10 4.49
N SER A 170 10.03 -21.84 4.29
CA SER A 170 10.14 -20.80 5.30
C SER A 170 9.00 -19.79 5.22
N ILE A 171 8.64 -19.24 6.38
CA ILE A 171 7.68 -18.13 6.48
C ILE A 171 8.44 -16.88 6.91
N VAL A 172 8.51 -15.90 6.03
CA VAL A 172 9.08 -14.57 6.33
C VAL A 172 7.95 -13.63 6.67
N GLU A 173 7.96 -13.07 7.87
CA GLU A 173 7.03 -12.02 8.25
C GLU A 173 7.75 -10.68 8.28
N ILE A 174 7.17 -9.68 7.62
CA ILE A 174 7.68 -8.32 7.51
C ILE A 174 6.68 -7.41 8.21
N LEU A 175 7.08 -6.80 9.31
CA LEU A 175 6.30 -5.82 10.06
C LEU A 175 6.82 -4.43 9.73
N LEU A 176 5.98 -3.62 9.10
CA LEU A 176 6.28 -2.25 8.72
C LEU A 176 5.56 -1.30 9.68
N PRO A 177 6.26 -0.65 10.64
CA PRO A 177 5.64 0.23 11.62
C PRO A 177 4.93 1.41 10.98
N CYS A 178 3.67 1.65 11.37
CA CYS A 178 2.88 2.79 10.93
C CYS A 178 2.92 3.88 12.00
N LYS A 179 3.30 5.08 11.60
CA LYS A 179 3.27 6.27 12.47
C LYS A 179 2.36 7.33 11.87
N LEU A 180 1.67 8.03 12.73
CA LEU A 180 0.98 9.25 12.34
C LEU A 180 2.02 10.32 12.03
N THR A 181 1.90 10.92 10.85
CA THR A 181 2.79 12.00 10.39
C THR A 181 1.99 13.12 9.77
N ALA A 182 2.45 14.35 9.96
CA ALA A 182 1.96 15.50 9.23
C ALA A 182 2.84 15.74 8.01
N TRP A 183 2.20 15.85 6.83
CA TRP A 183 2.87 16.14 5.58
C TRP A 183 2.51 17.53 5.09
N PRO A 184 3.41 18.50 5.13
CA PRO A 184 3.10 19.87 4.76
C PRO A 184 2.90 20.03 3.25
N LEU A 185 2.02 20.93 2.88
CA LEU A 185 1.91 21.35 1.48
C LEU A 185 3.11 22.22 1.09
N ALA A 186 3.59 22.03 -0.14
CA ALA A 186 4.82 22.70 -0.60
C ALA A 186 4.71 24.23 -0.65
N ASP A 187 3.52 24.74 -0.96
CA ASP A 187 3.22 26.17 -1.09
C ASP A 187 2.55 26.78 0.16
N SER A 188 2.20 25.95 1.12
CA SER A 188 1.57 26.37 2.38
C SER A 188 1.99 25.43 3.52
N PRO A 189 3.18 25.61 4.10
CA PRO A 189 3.71 24.68 5.10
C PRO A 189 2.89 24.54 6.39
N ASP A 190 2.06 25.51 6.68
CA ASP A 190 1.13 25.46 7.83
C ASP A 190 -0.13 24.62 7.54
N CYS A 191 -0.37 24.30 6.28
CA CYS A 191 -1.41 23.36 5.87
C CYS A 191 -0.79 21.97 5.70
N VAL A 192 -1.32 21.00 6.43
CA VAL A 192 -0.77 19.65 6.43
C VAL A 192 -1.82 18.61 6.07
N ALA A 193 -1.40 17.53 5.45
CA ALA A 193 -2.14 16.29 5.36
C ALA A 193 -1.62 15.31 6.42
N PHE A 194 -2.50 14.55 7.03
CA PHE A 194 -2.11 13.52 7.99
C PHE A 194 -2.06 12.16 7.34
N LEU A 195 -0.98 11.42 7.59
CA LEU A 195 -0.80 10.06 7.12
C LEU A 195 -0.60 9.12 8.31
N ASN A 196 -1.20 7.95 8.25
CA ASN A 196 -0.86 6.82 9.10
C ASN A 196 -0.12 5.76 8.27
N GLY A 197 1.20 5.74 8.39
CA GLY A 197 2.03 4.98 7.45
C GLY A 197 1.78 5.45 6.01
N PRO A 198 1.34 4.56 5.09
CA PRO A 198 1.06 4.94 3.71
C PRO A 198 -0.32 5.57 3.48
N VAL A 199 -1.20 5.53 4.48
CA VAL A 199 -2.61 5.88 4.32
C VAL A 199 -2.83 7.36 4.62
N LEU A 200 -3.28 8.10 3.62
CA LEU A 200 -3.75 9.47 3.78
C LEU A 200 -5.06 9.47 4.56
N LEU A 201 -5.07 10.16 5.68
CA LEU A 201 -6.25 10.29 6.53
C LEU A 201 -7.12 11.46 6.06
N ALA A 202 -8.42 11.28 6.17
CA ALA A 202 -9.41 12.33 5.94
C ALA A 202 -10.32 12.45 7.16
N GLY A 203 -10.50 13.67 7.64
CA GLY A 203 -11.54 13.98 8.60
C GLY A 203 -12.91 13.86 7.91
N VAL A 204 -13.79 13.07 8.49
CA VAL A 204 -15.15 12.94 7.97
C VAL A 204 -16.08 13.75 8.87
N ASP A 205 -16.52 14.90 8.36
CA ASP A 205 -17.42 15.81 9.07
C ASP A 205 -18.38 16.44 8.07
N THR A 206 -19.53 16.89 8.54
CA THR A 206 -20.52 17.65 7.78
C THR A 206 -20.20 19.14 7.71
N ASP A 207 -19.40 19.62 8.65
CA ASP A 207 -19.02 21.03 8.81
C ASP A 207 -17.52 21.25 8.65
N GLU A 208 -17.16 22.49 8.34
CA GLU A 208 -15.77 22.89 8.34
C GLU A 208 -15.27 22.99 9.78
N VAL A 209 -14.35 22.08 10.12
CA VAL A 209 -13.69 22.09 11.42
C VAL A 209 -12.27 22.63 11.25
N ARG A 210 -11.91 23.63 12.04
CA ARG A 210 -10.54 24.11 12.12
C ARG A 210 -9.84 23.33 13.22
N LEU A 211 -8.81 22.60 12.84
CA LEU A 211 -7.95 21.91 13.79
C LEU A 211 -6.81 22.84 14.22
N HIS A 212 -6.51 22.83 15.49
CA HIS A 212 -5.37 23.53 16.09
C HIS A 212 -4.53 22.51 16.82
N GLY A 213 -3.22 22.54 16.61
CA GLY A 213 -2.31 21.61 17.25
C GLY A 213 -0.87 21.83 16.77
N ASP A 214 0.01 21.01 17.29
CA ASP A 214 1.39 20.97 16.88
C ASP A 214 1.56 19.96 15.75
N LYS A 215 1.87 20.45 14.55
CA LYS A 215 2.08 19.58 13.38
C LYS A 215 3.30 18.66 13.51
N ASP A 216 4.25 19.00 14.36
CA ASP A 216 5.47 18.23 14.60
C ASP A 216 5.25 17.14 15.65
N ASN A 217 4.12 17.20 16.36
CA ASN A 217 3.65 16.17 17.29
C ASN A 217 2.15 15.88 17.06
N PRO A 218 1.79 15.29 15.91
CA PRO A 218 0.41 15.07 15.48
C PRO A 218 -0.33 14.00 16.27
#